data_b21b0ef46ce302e08ccc4911c5062181
#
_entry.id   b21b0ef46ce302e08ccc4911c5062181
#
_cell.length_a   1.000
_cell.length_b   1.000
_cell.length_c   1.000
_cell.angle_alpha   90.00
_cell.angle_beta   90.00
_cell.angle_gamma   90.00
#
_symmetry.space_group_name_H-M   'P 1'
#
loop_
_entity.id
_entity.type
_entity.pdbx_description
1 polymer ?
#
loop_
_entity_poly.entity_id
_entity_poly.type
_entity_poly.pdbx_seq_one_letter_code
_entity_poly.pdbx_strand_id
1 'polypeptide(L)'
;MSLMTMRDALNLALREELARDQNVFLMGEEVAQYQGAYKVTRGLLEAFGPKRVIDTPITELGFAGLGVGAAMAGLRPIVEFMTFNFSILAADQIINSAAKMLYMSGGQFKIPIVFRGPGGSAYQVSSQHSQALESWYAYFPGLKVVMPSTPADAKGLLKSSIRDDDPVIFIEQERMYGMKGEVPEDENFTIPLGVADVKREGTDATIVARSLMVPIALQAADELEKLGVSCEVIDPRTIRPLDIDAIVESVKKTNRVVVAEESHPFSGVGAEISAEITERAFDYLDAPVRRVSGADVPMPYAKNLEKLAIPDVEQIVNAVREVAYLDS
;
A
#
# COMPACT_ATOMS: atom_id res chain seq x y z
N MET A 1 22.56 -2.17 7.52
CA MET A 1 21.44 -2.99 6.98
C MET A 1 21.25 -4.18 7.88
N SER A 2 20.01 -4.52 8.24
CA SER A 2 19.70 -5.76 8.95
C SER A 2 18.62 -6.52 8.20
N LEU A 3 18.72 -7.83 8.15
CA LEU A 3 17.74 -8.70 7.52
C LEU A 3 16.58 -8.94 8.50
N MET A 4 15.38 -8.49 8.15
CA MET A 4 14.20 -8.68 8.99
C MET A 4 12.94 -8.94 8.17
N THR A 5 11.87 -9.39 8.83
CA THR A 5 10.57 -9.54 8.18
C THR A 5 9.89 -8.19 8.00
N MET A 6 8.93 -8.11 7.05
CA MET A 6 8.12 -6.90 6.86
C MET A 6 7.39 -6.52 8.16
N ARG A 7 6.84 -7.51 8.87
CA ARG A 7 6.20 -7.31 10.17
C ARG A 7 7.16 -6.70 11.20
N ASP A 8 8.39 -7.19 11.27
CA ASP A 8 9.38 -6.67 12.22
C ASP A 8 9.86 -5.27 11.83
N ALA A 9 9.92 -4.95 10.53
CA ALA A 9 10.22 -3.61 10.02
C ALA A 9 9.12 -2.60 10.38
N LEU A 10 7.84 -2.99 10.29
CA LEU A 10 6.72 -2.18 10.77
C LEU A 10 6.78 -1.95 12.29
N ASN A 11 7.06 -3.02 13.07
CA ASN A 11 7.23 -2.89 14.52
C ASN A 11 8.37 -1.93 14.86
N LEU A 12 9.50 -2.03 14.16
CA LEU A 12 10.64 -1.15 14.36
C LEU A 12 10.27 0.31 14.06
N ALA A 13 9.58 0.58 12.96
CA ALA A 13 9.10 1.92 12.60
C ALA A 13 8.20 2.50 13.69
N LEU A 14 7.22 1.73 14.17
CA LEU A 14 6.33 2.14 15.27
C LEU A 14 7.11 2.45 16.54
N ARG A 15 8.07 1.59 16.92
CA ARG A 15 8.92 1.77 18.10
C ARG A 15 9.75 3.05 18.01
N GLU A 16 10.40 3.28 16.89
CA GLU A 16 11.22 4.46 16.65
C GLU A 16 10.38 5.76 16.70
N GLU A 17 9.21 5.78 16.10
CA GLU A 17 8.36 6.99 16.10
C GLU A 17 7.67 7.24 17.45
N LEU A 18 7.27 6.19 18.17
CA LEU A 18 6.79 6.31 19.54
C LEU A 18 7.88 6.84 20.51
N ALA A 19 9.13 6.45 20.31
CA ALA A 19 10.26 6.95 21.08
C ALA A 19 10.62 8.41 20.73
N ARG A 20 10.54 8.76 19.44
CA ARG A 20 10.91 10.06 18.91
C ARG A 20 9.95 11.20 19.34
N ASP A 21 8.64 10.94 19.35
CA ASP A 21 7.62 11.98 19.55
C ASP A 21 6.58 11.53 20.59
N GLN A 22 6.45 12.31 21.67
CA GLN A 22 5.50 12.02 22.75
C GLN A 22 4.04 12.18 22.34
N ASN A 23 3.74 12.87 21.24
CA ASN A 23 2.39 13.04 20.72
C ASN A 23 1.93 11.83 19.88
N VAL A 24 2.85 10.97 19.43
CA VAL A 24 2.51 9.73 18.72
C VAL A 24 1.95 8.70 19.69
N PHE A 25 0.82 8.12 19.38
CA PHE A 25 0.26 6.98 20.10
C PHE A 25 -0.45 6.02 19.14
N LEU A 26 -0.53 4.77 19.54
CA LEU A 26 -1.18 3.69 18.79
C LEU A 26 -2.46 3.28 19.48
N MET A 27 -3.54 3.14 18.72
CA MET A 27 -4.81 2.61 19.21
C MET A 27 -5.45 1.69 18.17
N GLY A 28 -6.21 0.72 18.62
CA GLY A 28 -6.93 -0.21 17.78
C GLY A 28 -7.34 -1.46 18.52
N GLU A 29 -7.86 -2.43 17.79
CA GLU A 29 -8.34 -3.69 18.33
C GLU A 29 -7.18 -4.62 18.63
N GLU A 30 -7.06 -5.09 19.89
CA GLU A 30 -6.05 -6.07 20.33
C GLU A 30 -4.58 -5.64 20.11
N VAL A 31 -4.32 -4.34 19.95
CA VAL A 31 -2.97 -3.82 19.65
C VAL A 31 -2.06 -3.81 20.88
N ALA A 32 -2.62 -3.75 22.09
CA ALA A 32 -1.87 -3.66 23.34
C ALA A 32 -1.66 -5.04 23.99
N GLN A 33 -2.66 -5.59 24.68
CA GLN A 33 -2.53 -6.81 25.49
C GLN A 33 -2.23 -8.04 24.61
N TYR A 34 -2.93 -8.19 23.50
CA TYR A 34 -2.71 -9.30 22.56
C TYR A 34 -1.52 -9.06 21.63
N GLN A 35 -0.96 -7.84 21.60
CA GLN A 35 0.20 -7.46 20.79
C GLN A 35 -0.07 -7.52 19.27
N GLY A 36 -1.31 -7.20 18.88
CA GLY A 36 -1.79 -7.24 17.50
C GLY A 36 -2.16 -8.65 17.02
N ALA A 37 -3.19 -8.75 16.17
CA ALA A 37 -3.59 -10.01 15.57
C ALA A 37 -2.43 -10.65 14.77
N TYR A 38 -1.66 -9.85 14.06
CA TYR A 38 -0.50 -10.26 13.25
C TYR A 38 0.84 -9.99 13.94
N LYS A 39 0.84 -9.60 15.22
CA LYS A 39 2.04 -9.35 16.03
C LYS A 39 2.92 -8.18 15.54
N VAL A 40 2.35 -7.25 14.79
CA VAL A 40 3.04 -6.01 14.39
C VAL A 40 3.37 -5.15 15.60
N THR A 41 2.51 -5.13 16.62
CA THR A 41 2.65 -4.27 17.82
C THR A 41 3.32 -4.97 19.01
N ARG A 42 3.95 -6.12 18.77
CA ARG A 42 4.61 -6.92 19.82
C ARG A 42 5.60 -6.10 20.65
N GLY A 43 5.46 -6.15 21.99
CA GLY A 43 6.34 -5.49 22.95
C GLY A 43 6.18 -3.97 23.05
N LEU A 44 5.26 -3.35 22.31
CA LEU A 44 5.05 -1.88 22.36
C LEU A 44 4.37 -1.45 23.66
N LEU A 45 3.37 -2.20 24.14
CA LEU A 45 2.70 -1.89 25.42
C LEU A 45 3.70 -1.89 26.57
N GLU A 46 4.59 -2.89 26.63
CA GLU A 46 5.62 -3.00 27.65
C GLU A 46 6.60 -1.81 27.61
N ALA A 47 6.98 -1.38 26.39
CA ALA A 47 7.96 -0.32 26.20
C ALA A 47 7.40 1.09 26.44
N PHE A 48 6.15 1.35 26.08
CA PHE A 48 5.58 2.71 26.04
C PHE A 48 4.38 2.94 26.97
N GLY A 49 3.84 1.86 27.54
CA GLY A 49 2.75 1.91 28.53
C GLY A 49 1.35 2.13 27.92
N PRO A 50 0.31 1.98 28.78
CA PRO A 50 -1.08 1.93 28.33
C PRO A 50 -1.68 3.30 27.91
N LYS A 51 -0.97 4.40 28.10
CA LYS A 51 -1.38 5.71 27.58
C LYS A 51 -0.92 5.95 26.13
N ARG A 52 -0.01 5.13 25.66
CA ARG A 52 0.59 5.26 24.32
C ARG A 52 0.23 4.10 23.38
N VAL A 53 -0.14 2.95 23.95
CA VAL A 53 -0.58 1.76 23.21
C VAL A 53 -1.89 1.30 23.83
N ILE A 54 -3.00 1.50 23.12
CA ILE A 54 -4.34 1.49 23.67
C ILE A 54 -5.22 0.48 22.94
N ASP A 55 -5.71 -0.54 23.66
CA ASP A 55 -6.77 -1.41 23.15
C ASP A 55 -8.11 -0.67 23.12
N THR A 56 -8.84 -0.80 22.03
CA THR A 56 -10.19 -0.27 21.87
C THR A 56 -11.22 -1.39 21.86
N PRO A 57 -12.49 -1.12 22.21
CA PRO A 57 -13.58 -2.00 21.83
C PRO A 57 -13.65 -2.14 20.30
N ILE A 58 -14.31 -3.21 19.82
CA ILE A 58 -14.63 -3.39 18.41
C ILE A 58 -15.69 -2.35 18.02
N THR A 59 -15.25 -1.20 17.58
CA THR A 59 -16.10 -0.06 17.18
C THR A 59 -15.31 0.88 16.27
N GLU A 60 -15.10 0.48 15.03
CA GLU A 60 -14.20 1.14 14.08
C GLU A 60 -14.60 2.61 13.84
N LEU A 61 -15.90 2.88 13.74
CA LEU A 61 -16.42 4.26 13.68
C LEU A 61 -16.02 5.08 14.92
N GLY A 62 -16.12 4.48 16.11
CA GLY A 62 -15.86 5.14 17.38
C GLY A 62 -14.37 5.46 17.56
N PHE A 63 -13.50 4.47 17.44
CA PHE A 63 -12.07 4.72 17.67
C PHE A 63 -11.40 5.50 16.53
N ALA A 64 -11.87 5.38 15.29
CA ALA A 64 -11.41 6.25 14.20
C ALA A 64 -11.78 7.71 14.47
N GLY A 65 -13.01 7.97 14.92
CA GLY A 65 -13.46 9.32 15.32
C GLY A 65 -12.67 9.89 16.49
N LEU A 66 -12.34 9.06 17.50
CA LEU A 66 -11.43 9.45 18.59
C LEU A 66 -10.05 9.84 18.06
N GLY A 67 -9.50 9.05 17.12
CA GLY A 67 -8.23 9.35 16.46
C GLY A 67 -8.27 10.69 15.74
N VAL A 68 -9.31 10.95 14.95
CA VAL A 68 -9.50 12.24 14.26
C VAL A 68 -9.56 13.41 15.24
N GLY A 69 -10.35 13.29 16.31
CA GLY A 69 -10.44 14.32 17.34
C GLY A 69 -9.10 14.54 18.06
N ALA A 70 -8.36 13.48 18.34
CA ALA A 70 -7.02 13.58 18.95
C ALA A 70 -6.02 14.28 18.02
N ALA A 71 -6.07 14.01 16.71
CA ALA A 71 -5.25 14.70 15.72
C ALA A 71 -5.58 16.19 15.64
N MET A 72 -6.86 16.56 15.65
CA MET A 72 -7.29 17.95 15.71
C MET A 72 -6.82 18.68 16.99
N ALA A 73 -6.64 17.93 18.09
CA ALA A 73 -6.11 18.44 19.36
C ALA A 73 -4.56 18.48 19.40
N GLY A 74 -3.87 18.15 18.31
CA GLY A 74 -2.40 18.25 18.20
C GLY A 74 -1.64 16.97 18.54
N LEU A 75 -2.32 15.85 18.73
CA LEU A 75 -1.67 14.53 18.84
C LEU A 75 -1.47 13.91 17.47
N ARG A 76 -0.68 12.81 17.42
CA ARG A 76 -0.36 12.07 16.18
C ARG A 76 -0.79 10.60 16.33
N PRO A 77 -2.08 10.31 16.20
CA PRO A 77 -2.61 8.96 16.36
C PRO A 77 -2.24 8.05 15.18
N ILE A 78 -1.91 6.81 15.52
CA ILE A 78 -1.86 5.68 14.61
C ILE A 78 -3.06 4.81 14.96
N VAL A 79 -4.01 4.70 14.04
CA VAL A 79 -5.23 3.91 14.21
C VAL A 79 -5.06 2.62 13.43
N GLU A 80 -4.96 1.50 14.15
CA GLU A 80 -4.87 0.17 13.55
C GLU A 80 -6.24 -0.47 13.45
N PHE A 81 -6.65 -0.83 12.25
CA PHE A 81 -7.74 -1.79 12.02
C PHE A 81 -7.15 -3.20 12.05
N MET A 82 -7.75 -4.11 12.79
CA MET A 82 -7.30 -5.51 12.87
C MET A 82 -7.13 -6.12 11.47
N THR A 83 -8.08 -5.83 10.58
CA THR A 83 -7.93 -5.94 9.13
C THR A 83 -8.48 -4.69 8.47
N PHE A 84 -7.79 -4.16 7.47
CA PHE A 84 -8.19 -2.92 6.80
C PHE A 84 -9.56 -3.02 6.11
N ASN A 85 -10.03 -4.23 5.89
CA ASN A 85 -11.37 -4.52 5.39
C ASN A 85 -12.48 -3.82 6.21
N PHE A 86 -12.31 -3.73 7.53
CA PHE A 86 -13.30 -3.12 8.42
C PHE A 86 -13.14 -1.61 8.58
N SER A 87 -12.16 -1.00 7.93
CA SER A 87 -12.10 0.46 7.79
C SER A 87 -13.35 1.04 7.10
N ILE A 88 -14.08 0.23 6.35
CA ILE A 88 -15.37 0.58 5.74
C ILE A 88 -16.38 1.03 6.82
N LEU A 89 -16.38 0.43 8.02
CA LEU A 89 -17.24 0.83 9.12
C LEU A 89 -16.89 2.23 9.66
N ALA A 90 -15.64 2.65 9.48
CA ALA A 90 -15.14 3.97 9.87
C ALA A 90 -15.13 4.99 8.73
N ALA A 91 -15.70 4.66 7.58
CA ALA A 91 -15.61 5.47 6.36
C ALA A 91 -16.01 6.94 6.56
N ASP A 92 -17.04 7.22 7.34
CA ASP A 92 -17.46 8.59 7.63
C ASP A 92 -16.37 9.39 8.34
N GLN A 93 -15.70 8.80 9.33
CA GLN A 93 -14.62 9.47 10.07
C GLN A 93 -13.36 9.67 9.20
N ILE A 94 -13.07 8.74 8.31
CA ILE A 94 -11.93 8.84 7.40
C ILE A 94 -12.24 9.86 6.29
N ILE A 95 -13.38 9.73 5.62
CA ILE A 95 -13.71 10.46 4.39
C ILE A 95 -14.32 11.84 4.69
N ASN A 96 -15.27 11.93 5.60
CA ASN A 96 -15.97 13.18 5.89
C ASN A 96 -15.26 14.02 6.97
N SER A 97 -14.63 13.37 7.94
CA SER A 97 -13.93 14.08 9.01
C SER A 97 -12.45 14.27 8.67
N ALA A 98 -11.63 13.22 8.63
CA ALA A 98 -10.19 13.36 8.45
C ALA A 98 -9.81 14.04 7.12
N ALA A 99 -10.31 13.53 5.99
CA ALA A 99 -9.93 14.04 4.66
C ALA A 99 -10.31 15.51 4.40
N LYS A 100 -11.39 16.01 5.03
CA LYS A 100 -11.97 17.31 4.65
C LYS A 100 -11.72 18.41 5.67
N MET A 101 -11.35 18.08 6.90
CA MET A 101 -11.31 19.06 7.98
C MET A 101 -10.27 20.17 7.76
N LEU A 102 -9.10 19.85 7.20
CA LEU A 102 -8.11 20.87 6.85
C LEU A 102 -8.69 21.91 5.89
N TYR A 103 -9.38 21.46 4.83
CA TYR A 103 -10.01 22.34 3.85
C TYR A 103 -11.18 23.12 4.46
N MET A 104 -12.08 22.44 5.18
CA MET A 104 -13.28 23.06 5.77
C MET A 104 -12.95 24.10 6.85
N SER A 105 -11.84 23.91 7.57
CA SER A 105 -11.37 24.87 8.58
C SER A 105 -10.54 26.03 8.00
N GLY A 106 -10.36 26.08 6.68
CA GLY A 106 -9.48 27.08 6.06
C GLY A 106 -8.01 26.92 6.47
N GLY A 107 -7.55 25.68 6.70
CA GLY A 107 -6.17 25.37 7.07
C GLY A 107 -5.87 25.43 8.57
N GLN A 108 -6.88 25.64 9.43
CA GLN A 108 -6.67 25.79 10.87
C GLN A 108 -6.39 24.45 11.58
N PHE A 109 -7.00 23.35 11.11
CA PHE A 109 -6.84 22.03 11.69
C PHE A 109 -6.05 21.13 10.76
N LYS A 110 -4.82 20.78 11.13
CA LYS A 110 -4.09 19.66 10.55
C LYS A 110 -4.64 18.36 11.13
N ILE A 111 -4.58 17.28 10.36
CA ILE A 111 -5.07 15.97 10.80
C ILE A 111 -3.94 14.93 10.62
N PRO A 112 -2.87 15.01 11.43
CA PRO A 112 -1.72 14.11 11.35
C PRO A 112 -2.09 12.72 11.89
N ILE A 113 -2.82 11.94 11.13
CA ILE A 113 -3.32 10.62 11.50
C ILE A 113 -2.90 9.57 10.47
N VAL A 114 -2.53 8.39 10.94
CA VAL A 114 -2.31 7.22 10.09
C VAL A 114 -3.38 6.19 10.39
N PHE A 115 -4.13 5.80 9.38
CA PHE A 115 -5.01 4.64 9.41
C PHE A 115 -4.28 3.48 8.74
N ARG A 116 -4.00 2.41 9.48
CA ARG A 116 -3.23 1.27 8.98
C ARG A 116 -3.87 -0.07 9.27
N GLY A 117 -3.45 -1.07 8.53
CA GLY A 117 -3.82 -2.47 8.71
C GLY A 117 -3.61 -3.28 7.44
N PRO A 118 -3.67 -4.62 7.51
CA PRO A 118 -3.56 -5.49 6.34
C PRO A 118 -4.84 -5.42 5.49
N GLY A 119 -4.67 -5.21 4.19
CA GLY A 119 -5.72 -5.24 3.17
C GLY A 119 -5.35 -6.17 2.02
N GLY A 120 -6.17 -6.22 0.98
CA GLY A 120 -5.99 -7.11 -0.15
C GLY A 120 -6.30 -8.57 0.17
N SER A 121 -5.83 -9.50 -0.66
CA SER A 121 -6.03 -10.93 -0.46
C SER A 121 -5.29 -11.46 0.77
N ALA A 122 -5.98 -12.31 1.52
CA ALA A 122 -5.41 -13.04 2.64
C ALA A 122 -5.44 -14.56 2.37
N TYR A 123 -5.32 -15.40 3.39
CA TYR A 123 -5.31 -16.86 3.22
C TYR A 123 -6.65 -17.48 3.64
N GLN A 124 -7.50 -17.81 2.66
CA GLN A 124 -8.77 -18.54 2.86
C GLN A 124 -9.69 -17.90 3.91
N VAL A 125 -9.82 -16.59 3.89
CA VAL A 125 -10.69 -15.81 4.80
C VAL A 125 -11.91 -15.23 4.08
N SER A 126 -12.05 -15.50 2.77
CA SER A 126 -13.22 -15.15 1.95
C SER A 126 -13.40 -13.63 1.72
N SER A 127 -14.57 -13.27 1.21
CA SER A 127 -14.87 -11.98 0.58
C SER A 127 -14.76 -10.77 1.51
N GLN A 128 -15.21 -10.89 2.76
CA GLN A 128 -15.20 -9.76 3.70
C GLN A 128 -13.81 -9.45 4.28
N HIS A 129 -12.85 -10.37 4.18
CA HIS A 129 -11.50 -10.23 4.72
C HIS A 129 -10.41 -10.21 3.65
N SER A 130 -10.79 -9.98 2.38
CA SER A 130 -9.83 -10.00 1.26
C SER A 130 -10.18 -8.93 0.22
N GLN A 131 -10.34 -7.69 0.66
CA GLN A 131 -10.73 -6.57 -0.20
C GLN A 131 -9.54 -5.65 -0.45
N ALA A 132 -9.34 -5.27 -1.70
CA ALA A 132 -8.36 -4.29 -2.14
C ALA A 132 -9.06 -2.92 -2.23
N LEU A 133 -8.88 -2.09 -1.19
CA LEU A 133 -9.63 -0.83 -1.00
C LEU A 133 -8.84 0.41 -1.40
N GLU A 134 -7.63 0.26 -1.93
CA GLU A 134 -6.75 1.38 -2.22
C GLU A 134 -7.35 2.39 -3.21
N SER A 135 -8.01 1.92 -4.27
CA SER A 135 -8.65 2.80 -5.26
C SER A 135 -9.80 3.59 -4.66
N TRP A 136 -10.56 2.97 -3.74
CA TRP A 136 -11.68 3.63 -3.08
C TRP A 136 -11.20 4.79 -2.20
N TYR A 137 -10.16 4.59 -1.39
CA TYR A 137 -9.59 5.67 -0.57
C TYR A 137 -8.83 6.71 -1.40
N ALA A 138 -8.13 6.30 -2.47
CA ALA A 138 -7.44 7.21 -3.36
C ALA A 138 -8.38 8.16 -4.11
N TYR A 139 -9.65 7.80 -4.27
CA TYR A 139 -10.66 8.67 -4.87
C TYR A 139 -10.90 9.97 -4.07
N PHE A 140 -10.76 9.96 -2.75
CA PHE A 140 -11.13 11.09 -1.90
C PHE A 140 -10.00 12.11 -1.76
N PRO A 141 -10.18 13.38 -2.23
CA PRO A 141 -9.24 14.46 -1.98
C PRO A 141 -9.02 14.68 -0.47
N GLY A 142 -7.76 14.91 -0.09
CA GLY A 142 -7.36 15.11 1.31
C GLY A 142 -6.80 13.86 1.99
N LEU A 143 -6.88 12.69 1.34
CA LEU A 143 -6.20 11.46 1.82
C LEU A 143 -4.93 11.20 1.01
N LYS A 144 -3.88 10.72 1.69
CA LYS A 144 -2.74 10.05 1.07
C LYS A 144 -2.92 8.54 1.19
N VAL A 145 -2.51 7.78 0.19
CA VAL A 145 -2.66 6.30 0.17
C VAL A 145 -1.32 5.66 -0.14
N VAL A 146 -0.86 4.81 0.75
CA VAL A 146 0.48 4.22 0.75
C VAL A 146 0.40 2.71 0.84
N MET A 147 1.18 1.99 0.02
CA MET A 147 1.23 0.53 -0.03
C MET A 147 2.67 0.03 -0.15
N PRO A 148 3.33 -0.35 0.94
CA PRO A 148 4.70 -0.85 0.88
C PRO A 148 4.80 -2.21 0.20
N SER A 149 5.92 -2.47 -0.49
CA SER A 149 6.20 -3.76 -1.15
C SER A 149 7.41 -4.50 -0.59
N THR A 150 8.24 -3.85 0.22
CA THR A 150 9.42 -4.45 0.85
C THR A 150 9.50 -4.10 2.34
N PRO A 151 10.29 -4.83 3.15
CA PRO A 151 10.53 -4.46 4.55
C PRO A 151 11.13 -3.05 4.71
N ALA A 152 12.02 -2.63 3.81
CA ALA A 152 12.57 -1.27 3.83
C ALA A 152 11.48 -0.22 3.52
N ASP A 153 10.63 -0.48 2.53
CA ASP A 153 9.47 0.39 2.23
C ASP A 153 8.53 0.48 3.43
N ALA A 154 8.25 -0.66 4.08
CA ALA A 154 7.39 -0.70 5.26
C ALA A 154 7.91 0.20 6.39
N LYS A 155 9.22 0.13 6.71
CA LYS A 155 9.84 1.03 7.70
C LYS A 155 9.81 2.48 7.25
N GLY A 156 10.35 2.76 6.06
CA GLY A 156 10.59 4.13 5.61
C GLY A 156 9.30 4.92 5.33
N LEU A 157 8.34 4.28 4.65
CA LEU A 157 7.05 4.90 4.32
C LEU A 157 6.15 5.06 5.56
N LEU A 158 6.13 4.09 6.49
CA LEU A 158 5.34 4.23 7.72
C LEU A 158 5.83 5.40 8.58
N LYS A 159 7.14 5.56 8.70
CA LYS A 159 7.73 6.70 9.41
C LYS A 159 7.39 8.04 8.73
N SER A 160 7.48 8.10 7.40
CA SER A 160 7.05 9.29 6.65
C SER A 160 5.57 9.59 6.85
N SER A 161 4.73 8.55 6.85
CA SER A 161 3.29 8.68 7.09
C SER A 161 2.97 9.21 8.49
N ILE A 162 3.67 8.73 9.53
CA ILE A 162 3.48 9.20 10.91
C ILE A 162 3.93 10.66 11.07
N ARG A 163 4.94 11.09 10.31
CA ARG A 163 5.48 12.46 10.34
C ARG A 163 4.70 13.45 9.48
N ASP A 164 3.83 12.95 8.61
CA ASP A 164 2.99 13.79 7.74
C ASP A 164 1.90 14.53 8.55
N ASP A 165 1.55 15.72 8.11
CA ASP A 165 0.50 16.52 8.75
C ASP A 165 -0.89 16.30 8.16
N ASP A 166 -0.99 15.53 7.07
CA ASP A 166 -2.24 15.12 6.44
C ASP A 166 -2.61 13.67 6.78
N PRO A 167 -3.88 13.28 6.65
CA PRO A 167 -4.32 11.91 6.89
C PRO A 167 -3.72 10.92 5.88
N VAL A 168 -3.13 9.86 6.38
CA VAL A 168 -2.53 8.80 5.55
C VAL A 168 -3.27 7.47 5.76
N ILE A 169 -3.67 6.87 4.66
CA ILE A 169 -4.13 5.49 4.56
C ILE A 169 -2.93 4.61 4.23
N PHE A 170 -2.53 3.75 5.16
CA PHE A 170 -1.36 2.89 5.02
C PHE A 170 -1.79 1.43 4.97
N ILE A 171 -1.94 0.91 3.75
CA ILE A 171 -2.45 -0.45 3.52
C ILE A 171 -1.28 -1.42 3.40
N GLU A 172 -1.19 -2.33 4.35
CA GLU A 172 -0.25 -3.43 4.38
C GLU A 172 -0.84 -4.65 3.67
N GLN A 173 -0.01 -5.66 3.41
CA GLN A 173 -0.48 -6.91 2.80
C GLN A 173 -0.16 -8.08 3.73
N GLU A 174 -1.20 -8.81 4.16
CA GLU A 174 -1.07 -9.91 5.12
C GLU A 174 -0.08 -10.98 4.65
N ARG A 175 -0.15 -11.36 3.37
CA ARG A 175 0.71 -12.39 2.77
C ARG A 175 2.19 -12.02 2.78
N MET A 176 2.50 -10.73 2.93
CA MET A 176 3.86 -10.21 2.90
C MET A 176 4.48 -10.03 4.28
N TYR A 177 3.75 -10.18 5.38
CA TYR A 177 4.29 -9.98 6.72
C TYR A 177 5.49 -10.86 7.06
N GLY A 178 5.56 -12.06 6.49
CA GLY A 178 6.68 -12.98 6.63
C GLY A 178 7.83 -12.76 5.65
N MET A 179 7.66 -11.89 4.65
CA MET A 179 8.69 -11.61 3.66
C MET A 179 9.89 -10.96 4.33
N LYS A 180 11.08 -11.47 4.03
CA LYS A 180 12.35 -10.94 4.54
C LYS A 180 13.02 -10.03 3.52
N GLY A 181 13.68 -9.01 4.01
CA GLY A 181 14.49 -8.10 3.20
C GLY A 181 15.44 -7.29 4.07
N GLU A 182 16.39 -6.65 3.44
CA GLU A 182 17.31 -5.73 4.09
C GLU A 182 16.61 -4.43 4.45
N VAL A 183 16.83 -3.94 5.68
CA VAL A 183 16.26 -2.72 6.22
C VAL A 183 17.39 -1.85 6.76
N PRO A 184 17.44 -0.55 6.42
CA PRO A 184 18.40 0.39 7.01
C PRO A 184 18.24 0.48 8.53
N GLU A 185 19.37 0.42 9.25
CA GLU A 185 19.41 0.51 10.72
C GLU A 185 19.29 1.95 11.22
N ASP A 186 19.50 2.94 10.33
CA ASP A 186 19.38 4.35 10.68
C ASP A 186 17.96 4.65 11.19
N GLU A 187 17.90 5.15 12.42
CA GLU A 187 16.67 5.59 13.07
C GLU A 187 16.03 6.81 12.38
N ASN A 188 16.77 7.53 11.51
CA ASN A 188 16.24 8.64 10.73
C ASN A 188 15.81 8.23 9.32
N PHE A 189 16.01 6.96 8.95
CA PHE A 189 15.62 6.47 7.63
C PHE A 189 14.13 6.66 7.38
N THR A 190 13.81 7.38 6.32
CA THR A 190 12.45 7.61 5.80
C THR A 190 12.46 7.50 4.29
N ILE A 191 11.30 7.21 3.70
CA ILE A 191 11.09 7.25 2.25
C ILE A 191 10.03 8.33 1.98
N PRO A 192 10.31 9.32 1.12
CA PRO A 192 9.32 10.35 0.78
C PRO A 192 8.06 9.74 0.17
N LEU A 193 6.88 10.27 0.54
CA LEU A 193 5.63 9.90 -0.10
C LEU A 193 5.56 10.54 -1.50
N GLY A 194 5.03 9.80 -2.47
CA GLY A 194 4.93 10.27 -3.86
C GLY A 194 6.20 10.08 -4.68
N VAL A 195 7.08 9.17 -4.27
CA VAL A 195 8.30 8.81 -5.02
C VAL A 195 8.28 7.32 -5.32
N ALA A 196 8.24 6.97 -6.60
CA ALA A 196 8.30 5.60 -7.07
C ALA A 196 9.70 4.99 -6.91
N ASP A 197 9.77 3.67 -7.04
CA ASP A 197 11.02 2.90 -7.00
C ASP A 197 11.14 1.98 -8.20
N VAL A 198 12.25 2.07 -8.92
CA VAL A 198 12.59 1.13 -9.96
C VAL A 198 13.20 -0.10 -9.30
N LYS A 199 12.39 -1.14 -9.12
CA LYS A 199 12.80 -2.40 -8.48
C LYS A 199 13.71 -3.25 -9.38
N ARG A 200 13.62 -3.05 -10.70
CA ARG A 200 14.44 -3.69 -11.72
C ARG A 200 14.52 -2.79 -12.93
N GLU A 201 15.71 -2.54 -13.42
CA GLU A 201 15.93 -1.85 -14.69
C GLU A 201 15.61 -2.76 -15.88
N GLY A 202 15.09 -2.18 -16.96
CA GLY A 202 14.79 -2.89 -18.21
C GLY A 202 14.60 -1.95 -19.39
N THR A 203 14.52 -2.51 -20.62
CA THR A 203 14.53 -1.73 -21.86
C THR A 203 13.38 -2.03 -22.82
N ASP A 204 12.69 -3.19 -22.67
CA ASP A 204 11.77 -3.68 -23.70
C ASP A 204 10.29 -3.55 -23.32
N ALA A 205 10.00 -3.57 -22.03
CA ALA A 205 8.65 -3.34 -21.49
C ALA A 205 8.71 -2.82 -20.05
N THR A 206 7.73 -2.01 -19.65
CA THR A 206 7.53 -1.58 -18.26
C THR A 206 6.43 -2.42 -17.62
N ILE A 207 6.68 -2.90 -16.40
CA ILE A 207 5.67 -3.51 -15.54
C ILE A 207 5.46 -2.59 -14.34
N VAL A 208 4.31 -1.94 -14.25
CA VAL A 208 3.93 -1.16 -13.08
C VAL A 208 3.21 -2.07 -12.10
N ALA A 209 3.76 -2.25 -10.93
CA ALA A 209 3.21 -3.15 -9.90
C ALA A 209 3.30 -2.51 -8.51
N ARG A 210 2.39 -2.86 -7.61
CA ARG A 210 2.39 -2.36 -6.23
C ARG A 210 2.10 -3.48 -5.22
N SER A 211 2.57 -3.32 -3.99
CA SER A 211 2.33 -4.25 -2.89
C SER A 211 2.63 -5.70 -3.29
N LEU A 212 1.69 -6.64 -3.12
CA LEU A 212 1.84 -8.06 -3.46
C LEU A 212 2.23 -8.30 -4.92
N MET A 213 1.80 -7.43 -5.83
CA MET A 213 2.12 -7.61 -7.24
C MET A 213 3.59 -7.33 -7.59
N VAL A 214 4.33 -6.62 -6.74
CA VAL A 214 5.76 -6.34 -7.00
C VAL A 214 6.61 -7.62 -7.00
N PRO A 215 6.62 -8.48 -5.98
CA PRO A 215 7.36 -9.73 -6.06
C PRO A 215 6.88 -10.66 -7.18
N ILE A 216 5.59 -10.62 -7.54
CA ILE A 216 5.05 -11.41 -8.67
C ILE A 216 5.58 -10.84 -10.00
N ALA A 217 5.60 -9.51 -10.16
CA ALA A 217 6.14 -8.84 -11.34
C ALA A 217 7.64 -9.10 -11.52
N LEU A 218 8.41 -9.11 -10.44
CA LEU A 218 9.84 -9.45 -10.49
C LEU A 218 10.06 -10.88 -10.96
N GLN A 219 9.27 -11.85 -10.49
CA GLN A 219 9.32 -13.23 -10.97
C GLN A 219 8.91 -13.32 -12.45
N ALA A 220 7.90 -12.58 -12.88
CA ALA A 220 7.50 -12.51 -14.29
C ALA A 220 8.63 -11.93 -15.17
N ALA A 221 9.32 -10.89 -14.69
CA ALA A 221 10.47 -10.32 -15.38
C ALA A 221 11.64 -11.30 -15.49
N ASP A 222 11.88 -12.16 -14.49
CA ASP A 222 12.89 -13.22 -14.54
C ASP A 222 12.54 -14.30 -15.60
N GLU A 223 11.25 -14.65 -15.75
CA GLU A 223 10.81 -15.58 -16.80
C GLU A 223 10.91 -14.94 -18.20
N LEU A 224 10.56 -13.66 -18.32
CA LEU A 224 10.65 -12.91 -19.59
C LEU A 224 12.08 -12.72 -20.05
N GLU A 225 13.04 -12.53 -19.14
CA GLU A 225 14.46 -12.43 -19.48
C GLU A 225 14.99 -13.72 -20.14
N LYS A 226 14.51 -14.90 -19.72
CA LYS A 226 14.85 -16.17 -20.38
C LYS A 226 14.33 -16.25 -21.83
N LEU A 227 13.34 -15.43 -22.15
CA LEU A 227 12.78 -15.29 -23.50
C LEU A 227 13.42 -14.12 -24.28
N GLY A 228 14.40 -13.44 -23.69
CA GLY A 228 15.12 -12.32 -24.29
C GLY A 228 14.39 -10.99 -24.17
N VAL A 229 13.45 -10.84 -23.23
CA VAL A 229 12.71 -9.59 -22.97
C VAL A 229 13.17 -8.98 -21.65
N SER A 230 13.75 -7.80 -21.71
CA SER A 230 14.23 -7.03 -20.56
C SER A 230 13.13 -6.12 -20.02
N CYS A 231 12.51 -6.51 -18.90
CA CYS A 231 11.44 -5.74 -18.29
C CYS A 231 11.94 -4.83 -17.19
N GLU A 232 11.53 -3.55 -17.24
CA GLU A 232 11.61 -2.64 -16.11
C GLU A 232 10.43 -2.87 -15.17
N VAL A 233 10.70 -3.03 -13.88
CA VAL A 233 9.65 -3.16 -12.85
C VAL A 233 9.67 -1.92 -11.98
N ILE A 234 8.58 -1.16 -11.99
CA ILE A 234 8.41 0.06 -11.22
C ILE A 234 7.30 -0.10 -10.19
N ASP A 235 7.62 0.24 -8.95
CA ASP A 235 6.69 0.27 -7.82
C ASP A 235 6.38 1.73 -7.45
N PRO A 236 5.15 2.21 -7.63
CA PRO A 236 4.78 3.57 -7.24
C PRO A 236 4.83 3.78 -5.73
N ARG A 237 4.79 2.73 -4.88
CA ARG A 237 4.78 2.77 -3.40
C ARG A 237 3.61 3.56 -2.81
N THR A 238 3.22 4.65 -3.46
CA THR A 238 2.09 5.51 -3.09
C THR A 238 1.10 5.59 -4.24
N ILE A 239 -0.18 5.48 -3.89
CA ILE A 239 -1.27 5.59 -4.85
C ILE A 239 -1.72 7.05 -4.94
N ARG A 240 -1.63 7.76 -3.82
CA ARG A 240 -1.88 9.20 -3.75
C ARG A 240 -0.97 9.84 -2.70
N PRO A 241 -0.10 10.77 -3.11
CA PRO A 241 0.19 11.18 -4.50
C PRO A 241 0.84 10.06 -5.32
N LEU A 242 0.50 9.99 -6.60
CA LEU A 242 1.11 9.04 -7.54
C LEU A 242 2.30 9.69 -8.24
N ASP A 243 3.44 9.00 -8.26
CA ASP A 243 4.60 9.41 -9.06
C ASP A 243 4.41 8.99 -10.53
N ILE A 244 3.49 9.68 -11.18
CA ILE A 244 3.17 9.38 -12.58
C ILE A 244 4.31 9.77 -13.52
N ASP A 245 5.11 10.76 -13.16
CA ASP A 245 6.23 11.21 -13.99
C ASP A 245 7.29 10.11 -14.12
N ALA A 246 7.63 9.42 -13.02
CA ALA A 246 8.54 8.27 -13.06
C ALA A 246 7.98 7.13 -13.93
N ILE A 247 6.69 6.84 -13.85
CA ILE A 247 6.04 5.82 -14.69
C ILE A 247 6.08 6.22 -16.16
N VAL A 248 5.77 7.47 -16.48
CA VAL A 248 5.78 7.99 -17.86
C VAL A 248 7.19 7.94 -18.47
N GLU A 249 8.21 8.31 -17.71
CA GLU A 249 9.61 8.22 -18.17
C GLU A 249 10.05 6.77 -18.42
N SER A 250 9.63 5.83 -17.60
CA SER A 250 9.82 4.41 -17.85
C SER A 250 9.15 3.96 -19.16
N VAL A 251 7.89 4.34 -19.36
CA VAL A 251 7.14 4.01 -20.59
C VAL A 251 7.78 4.63 -21.83
N LYS A 252 8.27 5.86 -21.78
CA LYS A 252 8.99 6.48 -22.89
C LYS A 252 10.27 5.75 -23.26
N LYS A 253 10.93 5.11 -22.29
CA LYS A 253 12.11 4.29 -22.49
C LYS A 253 11.79 2.95 -23.15
N THR A 254 10.71 2.29 -22.72
CA THR A 254 10.39 0.91 -23.08
C THR A 254 9.33 0.76 -24.16
N ASN A 255 8.51 1.78 -24.39
CA ASN A 255 7.42 1.89 -25.37
C ASN A 255 6.25 0.89 -25.17
N ARG A 256 6.32 0.02 -24.17
CA ARG A 256 5.33 -1.01 -23.87
C ARG A 256 5.09 -1.07 -22.36
N VAL A 257 3.84 -1.24 -21.97
CA VAL A 257 3.52 -1.22 -20.53
C VAL A 257 2.40 -2.20 -20.16
N VAL A 258 2.63 -2.87 -19.04
CA VAL A 258 1.65 -3.71 -18.34
C VAL A 258 1.48 -3.15 -16.92
N VAL A 259 0.24 -2.93 -16.50
CA VAL A 259 -0.09 -2.51 -15.13
C VAL A 259 -0.68 -3.71 -14.40
N ALA A 260 -0.02 -4.16 -13.33
CA ALA A 260 -0.43 -5.31 -12.54
C ALA A 260 -0.98 -4.87 -11.17
N GLU A 261 -2.19 -5.30 -10.85
CA GLU A 261 -2.89 -4.94 -9.62
C GLU A 261 -3.70 -6.12 -9.05
N GLU A 262 -3.76 -6.21 -7.73
CA GLU A 262 -4.56 -7.21 -7.02
C GLU A 262 -6.05 -6.86 -7.02
N SER A 263 -6.37 -5.58 -7.10
CA SER A 263 -7.74 -5.05 -7.13
C SER A 263 -8.51 -5.46 -8.39
N HIS A 264 -9.83 -5.25 -8.33
CA HIS A 264 -10.71 -5.49 -9.47
C HIS A 264 -10.41 -4.54 -10.64
N PRO A 265 -10.68 -4.94 -11.90
CA PRO A 265 -10.37 -4.13 -13.08
C PRO A 265 -11.23 -2.88 -13.18
N PHE A 266 -12.48 -2.93 -12.69
CA PHE A 266 -13.41 -1.79 -12.75
C PHE A 266 -13.04 -0.75 -11.68
N SER A 267 -12.76 0.47 -12.11
CA SER A 267 -12.34 1.58 -11.22
C SER A 267 -11.10 1.27 -10.37
N GLY A 268 -10.27 0.31 -10.79
CA GLY A 268 -8.97 0.05 -10.16
C GLY A 268 -7.98 1.17 -10.47
N VAL A 269 -6.92 1.28 -9.65
CA VAL A 269 -5.83 2.27 -9.85
C VAL A 269 -5.15 2.08 -11.20
N GLY A 270 -5.09 0.84 -11.70
CA GLY A 270 -4.55 0.55 -13.04
C GLY A 270 -5.32 1.23 -14.17
N ALA A 271 -6.60 1.55 -14.01
CA ALA A 271 -7.35 2.32 -14.98
C ALA A 271 -6.89 3.79 -15.02
N GLU A 272 -6.65 4.40 -13.86
CA GLU A 272 -6.11 5.76 -13.74
C GLU A 272 -4.70 5.83 -14.33
N ILE A 273 -3.81 4.91 -13.94
CA ILE A 273 -2.45 4.83 -14.49
C ILE A 273 -2.48 4.70 -16.02
N SER A 274 -3.39 3.88 -16.57
CA SER A 274 -3.53 3.70 -18.02
C SER A 274 -4.01 4.98 -18.72
N ALA A 275 -4.92 5.73 -18.11
CA ALA A 275 -5.38 7.03 -18.63
C ALA A 275 -4.24 8.05 -18.64
N GLU A 276 -3.54 8.22 -17.53
CA GLU A 276 -2.41 9.14 -17.38
C GLU A 276 -1.26 8.81 -18.36
N ILE A 277 -0.92 7.54 -18.53
CA ILE A 277 0.07 7.11 -19.53
C ILE A 277 -0.41 7.49 -20.93
N THR A 278 -1.66 7.23 -21.25
CA THR A 278 -2.21 7.55 -22.57
C THR A 278 -2.22 9.06 -22.83
N GLU A 279 -2.55 9.88 -21.84
CA GLU A 279 -2.53 11.33 -22.00
C GLU A 279 -1.13 11.91 -22.17
N ARG A 280 -0.10 11.33 -21.49
CA ARG A 280 1.25 11.91 -21.39
C ARG A 280 2.29 11.24 -22.27
N ALA A 281 2.05 10.00 -22.71
CA ALA A 281 3.01 9.20 -23.45
C ALA A 281 2.41 8.47 -24.68
N PHE A 282 1.25 8.89 -25.18
CA PHE A 282 0.58 8.23 -26.33
C PHE A 282 1.52 8.01 -27.52
N ASP A 283 2.28 9.04 -27.89
CA ASP A 283 3.19 9.00 -29.06
C ASP A 283 4.39 8.05 -28.87
N TYR A 284 4.58 7.52 -27.66
CA TYR A 284 5.66 6.58 -27.34
C TYR A 284 5.16 5.13 -27.25
N LEU A 285 3.84 4.90 -27.30
CA LEU A 285 3.29 3.55 -27.13
C LEU A 285 3.30 2.76 -28.43
N ASP A 286 3.99 1.62 -28.43
CA ASP A 286 3.96 0.63 -29.51
C ASP A 286 2.74 -0.30 -29.43
N ALA A 287 2.11 -0.39 -28.27
CA ALA A 287 0.94 -1.22 -28.01
C ALA A 287 0.00 -0.54 -27.00
N PRO A 288 -1.29 -0.89 -26.96
CA PRO A 288 -2.18 -0.44 -25.91
C PRO A 288 -1.69 -0.84 -24.53
N VAL A 289 -1.91 0.02 -23.53
CA VAL A 289 -1.64 -0.32 -22.11
C VAL A 289 -2.44 -1.56 -21.71
N ARG A 290 -1.77 -2.62 -21.29
CA ARG A 290 -2.44 -3.84 -20.79
C ARG A 290 -2.53 -3.81 -19.28
N ARG A 291 -3.67 -4.25 -18.75
CA ARG A 291 -3.90 -4.39 -17.32
C ARG A 291 -4.08 -5.86 -16.96
N VAL A 292 -3.37 -6.28 -15.93
CA VAL A 292 -3.53 -7.58 -15.27
C VAL A 292 -4.10 -7.30 -13.89
N SER A 293 -5.37 -7.60 -13.70
CA SER A 293 -6.11 -7.28 -12.47
C SER A 293 -6.70 -8.54 -11.84
N GLY A 294 -7.04 -8.48 -10.56
CA GLY A 294 -7.81 -9.51 -9.89
C GLY A 294 -9.14 -9.79 -10.61
N ALA A 295 -9.66 -10.99 -10.45
CA ALA A 295 -10.95 -11.34 -11.03
C ALA A 295 -12.08 -10.44 -10.46
N ASP A 296 -13.03 -10.06 -11.31
CA ASP A 296 -14.16 -9.19 -10.91
C ASP A 296 -15.24 -10.00 -10.18
N VAL A 297 -14.85 -10.58 -9.05
CA VAL A 297 -15.70 -11.39 -8.14
C VAL A 297 -15.31 -11.12 -6.69
N PRO A 298 -16.24 -11.23 -5.73
CA PRO A 298 -15.87 -11.28 -4.32
C PRO A 298 -14.93 -12.47 -4.06
N MET A 299 -13.90 -12.28 -3.23
CA MET A 299 -12.87 -13.30 -2.99
C MET A 299 -13.49 -14.62 -2.52
N PRO A 300 -13.27 -15.73 -3.23
CA PRO A 300 -13.78 -17.04 -2.84
C PRO A 300 -13.07 -17.57 -1.58
N TYR A 301 -13.76 -18.43 -0.83
CA TYR A 301 -13.18 -19.15 0.31
C TYR A 301 -12.32 -20.34 -0.12
N ALA A 302 -12.74 -21.07 -1.16
CA ALA A 302 -12.04 -22.27 -1.61
C ALA A 302 -10.67 -21.93 -2.20
N LYS A 303 -9.60 -22.56 -1.68
CA LYS A 303 -8.21 -22.27 -2.03
C LYS A 303 -7.91 -22.26 -3.54
N ASN A 304 -8.50 -23.18 -4.27
CA ASN A 304 -8.34 -23.26 -5.73
C ASN A 304 -8.99 -22.08 -6.45
N LEU A 305 -10.15 -21.60 -5.98
CA LEU A 305 -10.84 -20.45 -6.53
C LEU A 305 -10.17 -19.15 -6.09
N GLU A 306 -9.71 -19.05 -4.83
CA GLU A 306 -8.92 -17.92 -4.34
C GLU A 306 -7.67 -17.70 -5.23
N LYS A 307 -6.96 -18.80 -5.58
CA LYS A 307 -5.80 -18.71 -6.47
C LYS A 307 -6.17 -18.17 -7.87
N LEU A 308 -7.35 -18.50 -8.39
CA LEU A 308 -7.82 -18.00 -9.69
C LEU A 308 -8.28 -16.53 -9.65
N ALA A 309 -8.59 -16.01 -8.45
CA ALA A 309 -9.05 -14.64 -8.28
C ALA A 309 -7.89 -13.63 -8.16
N ILE A 310 -6.68 -14.09 -7.90
CA ILE A 310 -5.49 -13.25 -7.72
C ILE A 310 -4.60 -13.40 -8.95
N PRO A 311 -4.09 -12.30 -9.53
CA PRO A 311 -3.14 -12.38 -10.65
C PRO A 311 -1.87 -13.16 -10.29
N ASP A 312 -1.35 -13.89 -11.23
CA ASP A 312 -0.13 -14.68 -11.09
C ASP A 312 0.96 -14.29 -12.09
N VAL A 313 2.10 -14.96 -11.99
CA VAL A 313 3.28 -14.73 -12.85
C VAL A 313 2.95 -14.99 -14.32
N GLU A 314 2.20 -16.06 -14.63
CA GLU A 314 1.86 -16.45 -15.99
C GLU A 314 1.00 -15.39 -16.68
N GLN A 315 0.03 -14.81 -15.99
CA GLN A 315 -0.82 -13.74 -16.51
C GLN A 315 -0.01 -12.48 -16.86
N ILE A 316 0.96 -12.10 -16.02
CA ILE A 316 1.85 -10.96 -16.32
C ILE A 316 2.75 -11.27 -17.51
N VAL A 317 3.36 -12.47 -17.54
CA VAL A 317 4.20 -12.91 -18.67
C VAL A 317 3.41 -12.86 -19.97
N ASN A 318 2.19 -13.40 -19.99
CA ASN A 318 1.35 -13.40 -21.19
C ASN A 318 0.97 -11.97 -21.62
N ALA A 319 0.65 -11.09 -20.68
CA ALA A 319 0.36 -9.69 -21.00
C ALA A 319 1.57 -8.95 -21.59
N VAL A 320 2.79 -9.20 -21.09
CA VAL A 320 4.01 -8.62 -21.67
C VAL A 320 4.29 -9.19 -23.04
N ARG A 321 4.15 -10.51 -23.24
CA ARG A 321 4.31 -11.15 -24.56
C ARG A 321 3.34 -10.57 -25.60
N GLU A 322 2.10 -10.29 -25.19
CA GLU A 322 1.08 -9.67 -26.06
C GLU A 322 1.52 -8.26 -26.51
N VAL A 323 1.94 -7.37 -25.57
CA VAL A 323 2.37 -6.02 -25.92
C VAL A 323 3.73 -5.99 -26.64
N ALA A 324 4.54 -7.03 -26.48
CA ALA A 324 5.81 -7.20 -27.17
C ALA A 324 5.67 -7.91 -28.53
N TYR A 325 4.45 -8.34 -28.90
CA TYR A 325 4.15 -9.05 -30.16
C TYR A 325 4.97 -10.33 -30.35
N LEU A 326 5.26 -11.07 -29.28
CA LEU A 326 6.07 -12.29 -29.33
C LEU A 326 5.32 -13.51 -29.87
N ASP A 327 4.00 -13.46 -29.88
CA ASP A 327 3.10 -14.56 -30.30
C ASP A 327 2.44 -14.30 -31.67
N SER A 328 2.91 -13.29 -32.41
CA SER A 328 2.39 -12.88 -33.73
C SER A 328 3.16 -13.45 -34.91
#